data_dcd7468b958492abccb333879fd1a21e
#
_entry.id   dcd7468b958492abccb333879fd1a21e
#
_cell.length_a   1.000
_cell.length_b   1.000
_cell.length_c   1.000
_cell.angle_alpha   90.00
_cell.angle_beta   90.00
_cell.angle_gamma   90.00
#
_symmetry.space_group_name_H-M   'P 1'
#
loop_
_entity.id
_entity.type
_entity.pdbx_description
1 polymer ?
#
loop_
_entity_poly.entity_id
_entity_poly.type
_entity_poly.pdbx_seq_one_letter_code
_entity_poly.pdbx_strand_id
1 'polypeptide(L)'
;MGKELKTNDLTSLQDGHLRPNLYPKSFIKRIVNRIRTTVRHGRSLSEALGLKAREMISLTGAGGKTTLMFRLARELSLEGKKVITTTTTKILEPSEDESLHLFVSGDENRIKDFVGRHLNEYGHITLAKEKIGGGKLRGISPELADSLWNLYDIDALIIESDGASGRPVKAPREGEPVIPSSTTLVVAVLGLDGVGKELNDQNVFQVGRVSNLTGIPEGEKITEEGMALLMIHPEGLFKGAPNSSRLAVFLNKVEIPDGVAKAIKITRNIFEKKDVKIERVILGQLKSESPVVEVISP
;
A
#
# COMPACT_ATOMS: atom_id res chain seq x y z
N MET A 1 -16.97 7.95 -15.16
CA MET A 1 -16.61 7.37 -16.48
C MET A 1 -15.16 6.92 -16.40
N GLY A 2 -14.95 5.63 -16.08
CA GLY A 2 -13.61 5.04 -16.00
C GLY A 2 -13.02 4.92 -17.41
N LYS A 3 -11.80 5.39 -17.58
CA LYS A 3 -11.05 5.12 -18.81
C LYS A 3 -10.64 3.64 -18.79
N GLU A 4 -11.21 2.85 -19.70
CA GLU A 4 -10.75 1.49 -19.96
C GLU A 4 -9.29 1.52 -20.44
N LEU A 5 -8.47 0.58 -19.94
CA LEU A 5 -7.11 0.34 -20.43
C LEU A 5 -7.18 0.08 -21.94
N LYS A 6 -6.64 1.00 -22.73
CA LYS A 6 -6.60 0.84 -24.19
C LYS A 6 -5.63 -0.28 -24.54
N THR A 7 -6.05 -1.15 -25.46
CA THR A 7 -5.28 -2.27 -26.00
C THR A 7 -3.89 -1.89 -26.53
N ASN A 8 -3.67 -0.61 -26.87
CA ASN A 8 -2.38 -0.09 -27.36
C ASN A 8 -1.28 -0.03 -26.30
N ASP A 9 -1.62 0.06 -24.99
CA ASP A 9 -0.63 0.08 -23.89
C ASP A 9 0.05 -1.28 -23.68
N LEU A 10 -0.56 -2.34 -24.20
CA LEU A 10 -0.04 -3.71 -24.09
C LEU A 10 0.88 -4.12 -25.26
N THR A 11 0.82 -3.41 -26.37
CA THR A 11 1.67 -3.66 -27.55
C THR A 11 3.10 -3.14 -27.37
N SER A 12 3.31 -2.07 -26.61
CA SER A 12 4.64 -1.53 -26.29
C SER A 12 5.54 -2.51 -25.51
N LEU A 13 4.95 -3.52 -24.87
CA LEU A 13 5.69 -4.59 -24.19
C LEU A 13 6.30 -5.63 -25.14
N GLN A 14 5.89 -5.64 -26.41
CA GLN A 14 6.37 -6.60 -27.41
C GLN A 14 7.59 -6.09 -28.21
N ASP A 15 7.80 -4.76 -28.27
CA ASP A 15 8.86 -4.12 -29.04
C ASP A 15 10.02 -3.68 -28.13
N GLY A 16 10.78 -4.62 -27.72
CA GLY A 16 12.19 -4.69 -27.62
C GLY A 16 13.09 -3.58 -27.08
N HIS A 17 13.05 -3.25 -25.76
CA HIS A 17 14.23 -2.70 -25.07
C HIS A 17 14.50 -3.37 -23.72
N LEU A 18 14.07 -4.61 -23.56
CA LEU A 18 14.33 -5.42 -22.36
C LEU A 18 15.59 -6.26 -22.58
N ARG A 19 16.58 -6.14 -21.71
CA ARG A 19 17.74 -7.04 -21.71
C ARG A 19 17.25 -8.50 -21.68
N PRO A 20 17.76 -9.42 -22.56
CA PRO A 20 17.05 -10.66 -22.92
C PRO A 20 17.02 -11.79 -21.89
N ASN A 21 17.67 -11.69 -20.73
CA ASN A 21 18.16 -12.89 -20.05
C ASN A 21 17.50 -13.27 -18.70
N LEU A 22 16.47 -12.58 -18.19
CA LEU A 22 15.90 -12.97 -16.85
C LEU A 22 14.44 -13.44 -16.87
N TYR A 23 13.64 -12.95 -17.80
CA TYR A 23 12.31 -13.52 -18.03
C TYR A 23 12.12 -13.75 -19.55
N PRO A 24 11.90 -15.00 -19.99
CA PRO A 24 11.66 -15.30 -21.41
C PRO A 24 10.43 -14.52 -21.91
N LYS A 25 10.42 -14.16 -23.20
CA LYS A 25 9.28 -13.50 -23.86
C LYS A 25 7.95 -14.20 -23.56
N SER A 26 7.98 -15.52 -23.33
CA SER A 26 6.85 -16.32 -22.88
C SER A 26 6.30 -15.93 -21.50
N PHE A 27 7.15 -15.44 -20.57
CA PHE A 27 6.71 -14.98 -19.24
C PHE A 27 5.96 -13.64 -19.36
N ILE A 28 6.51 -12.68 -20.12
CA ILE A 28 5.84 -11.39 -20.37
C ILE A 28 4.51 -11.62 -21.10
N LYS A 29 4.50 -12.46 -22.15
CA LYS A 29 3.28 -12.80 -22.88
C LYS A 29 2.23 -13.48 -21.98
N ARG A 30 2.65 -14.31 -21.03
CA ARG A 30 1.78 -14.95 -20.06
C ARG A 30 1.18 -13.93 -19.09
N ILE A 31 1.95 -12.97 -18.57
CA ILE A 31 1.46 -11.87 -17.72
C ILE A 31 0.45 -11.01 -18.50
N VAL A 32 0.79 -10.56 -19.71
CA VAL A 32 -0.09 -9.75 -20.56
C VAL A 32 -1.40 -10.47 -20.85
N ASN A 33 -1.36 -11.77 -21.17
CA ASN A 33 -2.58 -12.57 -21.40
C ASN A 33 -3.39 -12.73 -20.10
N ARG A 34 -2.74 -12.91 -18.96
CA ARG A 34 -3.38 -13.03 -17.65
C ARG A 34 -4.06 -11.72 -17.24
N ILE A 35 -3.42 -10.58 -17.45
CA ILE A 35 -4.02 -9.24 -17.24
C ILE A 35 -5.32 -9.12 -18.05
N ARG A 36 -5.32 -9.52 -19.33
CA ARG A 36 -6.51 -9.48 -20.20
C ARG A 36 -7.65 -10.35 -19.66
N THR A 37 -7.34 -11.46 -18.98
CA THR A 37 -8.34 -12.38 -18.42
C THR A 37 -8.85 -11.90 -17.06
N THR A 38 -7.97 -11.35 -16.21
CA THR A 38 -8.29 -10.87 -14.85
C THR A 38 -9.18 -9.63 -14.88
N VAL A 39 -9.02 -8.73 -15.86
CA VAL A 39 -9.90 -7.55 -16.04
C VAL A 39 -11.37 -7.95 -16.30
N ARG A 40 -11.64 -9.18 -16.73
CA ARG A 40 -13.01 -9.68 -16.95
C ARG A 40 -13.68 -10.25 -15.69
N HIS A 41 -12.92 -10.61 -14.65
CA HIS A 41 -13.43 -11.24 -13.41
C HIS A 41 -12.66 -10.65 -12.22
N GLY A 42 -12.92 -9.38 -11.90
CA GLY A 42 -12.17 -8.59 -10.91
C GLY A 42 -11.80 -9.40 -9.64
N ARG A 43 -10.48 -9.51 -9.37
CA ARG A 43 -9.96 -10.10 -8.12
C ARG A 43 -10.16 -9.09 -6.99
N SER A 44 -10.58 -9.58 -5.81
CA SER A 44 -10.71 -8.75 -4.62
C SER A 44 -9.34 -8.30 -4.08
N LEU A 45 -9.31 -7.24 -3.26
CA LEU A 45 -8.09 -6.79 -2.58
C LEU A 45 -7.62 -7.82 -1.53
N SER A 46 -8.56 -8.43 -0.81
CA SER A 46 -8.29 -9.46 0.18
C SER A 46 -7.59 -10.68 -0.43
N GLU A 47 -8.09 -11.18 -1.56
CA GLU A 47 -7.46 -12.26 -2.32
C GLU A 47 -6.09 -11.87 -2.88
N ALA A 48 -5.97 -10.65 -3.46
CA ALA A 48 -4.73 -10.17 -4.04
C ALA A 48 -3.63 -10.02 -2.99
N LEU A 49 -3.96 -9.51 -1.81
CA LEU A 49 -3.06 -9.41 -0.67
C LEU A 49 -2.83 -10.77 0.02
N GLY A 50 -3.65 -11.79 -0.30
CA GLY A 50 -3.60 -13.11 0.31
C GLY A 50 -3.86 -13.06 1.81
N LEU A 51 -4.91 -12.33 2.21
CA LEU A 51 -5.23 -12.19 3.61
C LEU A 51 -5.59 -13.54 4.24
N LYS A 52 -5.15 -13.73 5.47
CA LYS A 52 -5.57 -14.83 6.32
C LYS A 52 -6.87 -14.47 7.03
N ALA A 53 -7.45 -15.42 7.74
CA ALA A 53 -8.70 -15.22 8.48
C ALA A 53 -8.62 -14.04 9.47
N ARG A 54 -7.43 -13.75 10.01
CA ARG A 54 -7.16 -12.66 10.93
C ARG A 54 -5.84 -11.99 10.58
N GLU A 55 -5.85 -10.67 10.31
CA GLU A 55 -4.66 -9.92 9.86
C GLU A 55 -4.55 -8.54 10.51
N MET A 56 -3.38 -8.25 11.09
CA MET A 56 -2.97 -6.87 11.36
C MET A 56 -2.10 -6.37 10.21
N ILE A 57 -2.58 -5.36 9.50
CA ILE A 57 -2.00 -4.88 8.24
C ILE A 57 -1.43 -3.49 8.45
N SER A 58 -0.13 -3.31 8.26
CA SER A 58 0.53 -2.01 8.27
C SER A 58 0.80 -1.54 6.85
N LEU A 59 0.31 -0.35 6.50
CA LEU A 59 0.50 0.28 5.19
C LEU A 59 1.61 1.33 5.28
N THR A 60 2.62 1.20 4.45
CA THR A 60 3.77 2.11 4.37
C THR A 60 3.91 2.71 2.97
N GLY A 61 4.73 3.75 2.81
CA GLY A 61 5.02 4.34 1.50
C GLY A 61 4.11 5.50 1.10
N ALA A 62 3.79 5.62 -0.18
CA ALA A 62 3.09 6.79 -0.74
C ALA A 62 2.21 6.42 -1.95
N GLY A 63 1.33 7.34 -2.35
CA GLY A 63 0.58 7.20 -3.61
C GLY A 63 -0.65 6.30 -3.56
N GLY A 64 -1.28 6.14 -2.36
CA GLY A 64 -2.56 5.43 -2.28
C GLY A 64 -2.86 4.68 -0.99
N LYS A 65 -2.06 4.80 0.07
CA LYS A 65 -2.27 4.09 1.35
C LYS A 65 -3.67 4.25 1.93
N THR A 66 -4.11 5.50 2.13
CA THR A 66 -5.42 5.81 2.69
C THR A 66 -6.55 5.24 1.84
N THR A 67 -6.43 5.34 0.51
CA THR A 67 -7.41 4.76 -0.41
C THR A 67 -7.42 3.23 -0.32
N LEU A 68 -6.24 2.58 -0.23
CA LEU A 68 -6.16 1.13 -0.04
C LEU A 68 -6.78 0.71 1.29
N MET A 69 -6.48 1.44 2.38
CA MET A 69 -7.00 1.19 3.71
C MET A 69 -8.54 1.15 3.73
N PHE A 70 -9.19 2.21 3.25
CA PHE A 70 -10.65 2.28 3.30
C PHE A 70 -11.34 1.39 2.28
N ARG A 71 -10.75 1.19 1.08
CA ARG A 71 -11.31 0.21 0.13
C ARG A 71 -11.25 -1.21 0.65
N LEU A 72 -10.14 -1.61 1.24
CA LEU A 72 -9.99 -2.93 1.84
C LEU A 72 -10.93 -3.09 3.04
N ALA A 73 -11.04 -2.07 3.89
CA ALA A 73 -11.96 -2.09 5.02
C ALA A 73 -13.41 -2.26 4.57
N ARG A 74 -13.83 -1.52 3.53
CA ARG A 74 -15.16 -1.65 2.95
C ARG A 74 -15.41 -3.06 2.37
N GLU A 75 -14.45 -3.61 1.63
CA GLU A 75 -14.55 -4.96 1.06
C GLU A 75 -14.76 -6.00 2.18
N LEU A 76 -13.90 -5.99 3.19
CA LEU A 76 -13.98 -6.90 4.32
C LEU A 76 -15.26 -6.73 5.16
N SER A 77 -15.70 -5.48 5.37
CA SER A 77 -16.95 -5.20 6.10
C SER A 77 -18.18 -5.73 5.35
N LEU A 78 -18.19 -5.64 4.01
CA LEU A 78 -19.26 -6.23 3.19
C LEU A 78 -19.27 -7.78 3.25
N GLU A 79 -18.13 -8.40 3.54
CA GLU A 79 -18.00 -9.83 3.81
C GLU A 79 -18.39 -10.21 5.25
N GLY A 80 -18.87 -9.24 6.05
CA GLY A 80 -19.27 -9.43 7.46
C GLY A 80 -18.11 -9.54 8.43
N LYS A 81 -16.91 -9.07 8.05
CA LYS A 81 -15.73 -9.05 8.91
C LYS A 81 -15.74 -7.86 9.85
N LYS A 82 -15.16 -8.06 11.05
CA LYS A 82 -14.93 -7.03 12.06
C LYS A 82 -13.62 -6.29 11.74
N VAL A 83 -13.74 -5.04 11.30
CA VAL A 83 -12.61 -4.27 10.77
C VAL A 83 -12.38 -3.02 11.62
N ILE A 84 -11.12 -2.76 11.95
CA ILE A 84 -10.69 -1.48 12.50
C ILE A 84 -9.71 -0.84 11.54
N THR A 85 -9.90 0.45 11.24
CA THR A 85 -8.92 1.28 10.53
C THR A 85 -8.36 2.34 11.46
N THR A 86 -7.07 2.64 11.33
CA THR A 86 -6.40 3.68 12.13
C THR A 86 -5.11 4.12 11.45
N THR A 87 -4.40 5.02 12.09
CA THR A 87 -3.01 5.37 11.77
C THR A 87 -2.19 5.46 13.06
N THR A 88 -0.90 5.24 12.95
CA THR A 88 0.06 5.54 14.02
C THR A 88 0.74 6.90 13.83
N THR A 89 0.37 7.63 12.76
CA THR A 89 0.91 8.96 12.44
C THR A 89 -0.20 10.00 12.28
N LYS A 90 -0.40 10.54 11.09
CA LYS A 90 -1.45 11.52 10.78
C LYS A 90 -2.07 11.21 9.43
N ILE A 91 -3.42 11.15 9.38
CA ILE A 91 -4.18 11.01 8.14
C ILE A 91 -5.19 12.16 8.01
N LEU A 92 -5.77 12.32 6.82
CA LEU A 92 -6.98 13.14 6.67
C LEU A 92 -8.15 12.44 7.36
N GLU A 93 -9.07 13.22 7.93
CA GLU A 93 -10.32 12.69 8.46
C GLU A 93 -11.08 11.99 7.33
N PRO A 94 -11.53 10.74 7.53
CA PRO A 94 -12.28 10.01 6.51
C PRO A 94 -13.60 10.70 6.21
N SER A 95 -14.02 10.63 4.95
CA SER A 95 -15.39 10.97 4.57
C SER A 95 -16.39 9.92 5.10
N GLU A 96 -17.66 10.26 5.10
CA GLU A 96 -18.73 9.29 5.45
C GLU A 96 -18.74 8.07 4.54
N ASP A 97 -18.37 8.24 3.26
CA ASP A 97 -18.25 7.13 2.30
C ASP A 97 -17.08 6.18 2.62
N GLU A 98 -16.05 6.66 3.32
CA GLU A 98 -14.88 5.88 3.71
C GLU A 98 -15.10 5.19 5.07
N SER A 99 -15.73 5.88 6.03
CA SER A 99 -16.02 5.33 7.35
C SER A 99 -17.18 6.04 8.02
N LEU A 100 -18.26 5.32 8.32
CA LEU A 100 -19.43 5.82 9.02
C LEU A 100 -19.17 6.01 10.52
N HIS A 101 -18.27 5.21 11.10
CA HIS A 101 -18.06 5.15 12.54
C HIS A 101 -16.64 5.57 12.91
N LEU A 102 -16.44 6.89 13.00
CA LEU A 102 -15.20 7.48 13.50
C LEU A 102 -15.30 7.74 14.99
N PHE A 103 -14.40 7.14 15.79
CA PHE A 103 -14.28 7.42 17.21
C PHE A 103 -12.93 8.06 17.52
N VAL A 104 -12.97 9.20 18.19
CA VAL A 104 -11.78 9.99 18.53
C VAL A 104 -11.71 10.19 20.05
N SER A 105 -10.64 9.70 20.67
CA SER A 105 -10.39 9.89 22.09
C SER A 105 -8.91 9.83 22.43
N GLY A 106 -8.45 10.74 23.29
CA GLY A 106 -7.12 10.69 23.88
C GLY A 106 -6.99 9.67 25.03
N ASP A 107 -8.11 9.16 25.54
CA ASP A 107 -8.17 8.16 26.60
C ASP A 107 -8.26 6.75 26.00
N GLU A 108 -7.23 5.96 26.21
CA GLU A 108 -7.12 4.59 25.68
C GLU A 108 -8.20 3.65 26.24
N ASN A 109 -8.62 3.83 27.50
CA ASN A 109 -9.68 3.01 28.08
C ASN A 109 -11.01 3.28 27.40
N ARG A 110 -11.32 4.55 27.09
CA ARG A 110 -12.52 4.90 26.31
C ARG A 110 -12.49 4.31 24.91
N ILE A 111 -11.32 4.24 24.26
CA ILE A 111 -11.17 3.59 22.95
C ILE A 111 -11.46 2.09 23.09
N LYS A 112 -10.86 1.41 24.09
CA LYS A 112 -11.10 -0.02 24.36
C LYS A 112 -12.58 -0.29 24.63
N ASP A 113 -13.19 0.47 25.53
CA ASP A 113 -14.62 0.33 25.84
C ASP A 113 -15.51 0.52 24.62
N PHE A 114 -15.20 1.51 23.78
CA PHE A 114 -15.95 1.76 22.56
C PHE A 114 -15.85 0.58 21.58
N VAL A 115 -14.64 0.08 21.34
CA VAL A 115 -14.41 -1.10 20.48
C VAL A 115 -15.19 -2.31 21.01
N GLY A 116 -15.08 -2.59 22.31
CA GLY A 116 -15.75 -3.74 22.93
C GLY A 116 -17.28 -3.70 22.80
N ARG A 117 -17.87 -2.49 22.84
CA ARG A 117 -19.34 -2.34 22.77
C ARG A 117 -19.86 -2.34 21.32
N HIS A 118 -19.10 -1.80 20.38
CA HIS A 118 -19.66 -1.41 19.08
C HIS A 118 -19.08 -2.16 17.87
N LEU A 119 -17.92 -2.83 17.98
CA LEU A 119 -17.29 -3.46 16.83
C LEU A 119 -18.17 -4.53 16.17
N ASN A 120 -18.88 -5.33 16.97
CA ASN A 120 -19.79 -6.37 16.46
C ASN A 120 -21.02 -5.78 15.75
N GLU A 121 -21.49 -4.61 16.19
CA GLU A 121 -22.66 -3.95 15.62
C GLU A 121 -22.31 -3.20 14.33
N TYR A 122 -21.20 -2.46 14.37
CA TYR A 122 -20.84 -1.58 13.25
C TYR A 122 -20.05 -2.28 12.13
N GLY A 123 -19.40 -3.40 12.43
CA GLY A 123 -18.56 -4.12 11.50
C GLY A 123 -17.27 -3.37 11.11
N HIS A 124 -17.31 -2.05 10.93
CA HIS A 124 -16.15 -1.22 10.65
C HIS A 124 -16.13 0.04 11.52
N ILE A 125 -14.99 0.28 12.18
CA ILE A 125 -14.73 1.45 13.03
C ILE A 125 -13.39 2.07 12.64
N THR A 126 -13.36 3.40 12.51
CA THR A 126 -12.11 4.16 12.42
C THR A 126 -11.76 4.77 13.78
N LEU A 127 -10.52 4.57 14.21
CA LEU A 127 -10.01 5.07 15.50
C LEU A 127 -8.97 6.16 15.30
N ALA A 128 -9.02 7.20 16.14
CA ALA A 128 -7.99 8.22 16.22
C ALA A 128 -7.85 8.73 17.67
N LYS A 129 -6.66 9.28 17.96
CA LYS A 129 -6.37 9.88 19.27
C LYS A 129 -6.97 11.27 19.41
N GLU A 130 -6.85 12.09 18.38
CA GLU A 130 -7.34 13.48 18.40
C GLU A 130 -7.56 14.04 16.99
N LYS A 131 -8.44 15.04 16.88
CA LYS A 131 -8.56 15.89 15.70
C LYS A 131 -7.54 17.01 15.80
N ILE A 132 -6.77 17.24 14.72
CA ILE A 132 -5.78 18.29 14.63
C ILE A 132 -6.12 19.24 13.48
N GLY A 133 -5.46 20.39 13.42
CA GLY A 133 -5.73 21.40 12.39
C GLY A 133 -5.61 20.86 10.96
N GLY A 134 -6.36 21.49 10.02
CA GLY A 134 -6.35 21.13 8.59
C GLY A 134 -7.12 19.85 8.26
N GLY A 135 -8.17 19.49 9.01
CA GLY A 135 -9.00 18.33 8.76
C GLY A 135 -8.24 17.01 8.89
N LYS A 136 -7.27 16.96 9.81
CA LYS A 136 -6.46 15.77 10.04
C LYS A 136 -6.74 15.14 11.40
N LEU A 137 -6.49 13.84 11.45
CA LEU A 137 -6.50 13.03 12.67
C LEU A 137 -5.06 12.67 13.04
N ARG A 138 -4.74 12.72 14.34
CA ARG A 138 -3.58 12.02 14.89
C ARG A 138 -4.01 10.62 15.31
N GLY A 139 -3.21 9.62 14.93
CA GLY A 139 -3.50 8.23 15.20
C GLY A 139 -3.26 7.80 16.65
N ILE A 140 -3.56 6.54 16.90
CA ILE A 140 -3.29 5.86 18.17
C ILE A 140 -1.83 5.43 18.26
N SER A 141 -1.38 5.07 19.46
CA SER A 141 -0.05 4.49 19.65
C SER A 141 0.03 3.07 19.08
N PRO A 142 1.23 2.59 18.64
CA PRO A 142 1.41 1.21 18.22
C PRO A 142 1.09 0.21 19.35
N GLU A 143 1.36 0.57 20.61
CA GLU A 143 1.08 -0.25 21.80
C GLU A 143 -0.44 -0.40 22.02
N LEU A 144 -1.21 0.67 21.75
CA LEU A 144 -2.66 0.56 21.81
C LEU A 144 -3.21 -0.31 20.68
N ALA A 145 -2.66 -0.22 19.47
CA ALA A 145 -3.04 -1.11 18.38
C ALA A 145 -2.76 -2.58 18.72
N ASP A 146 -1.59 -2.89 19.27
CA ASP A 146 -1.23 -4.24 19.76
C ASP A 146 -2.19 -4.70 20.88
N SER A 147 -2.54 -3.80 21.82
CA SER A 147 -3.48 -4.09 22.89
C SER A 147 -4.89 -4.42 22.38
N LEU A 148 -5.42 -3.62 21.44
CA LEU A 148 -6.73 -3.87 20.81
C LEU A 148 -6.74 -5.21 20.09
N TRP A 149 -5.68 -5.52 19.35
CA TRP A 149 -5.51 -6.77 18.63
C TRP A 149 -5.56 -8.00 19.55
N ASN A 150 -4.94 -7.90 20.72
CA ASN A 150 -4.87 -8.99 21.68
C ASN A 150 -6.15 -9.15 22.51
N LEU A 151 -6.88 -8.05 22.77
CA LEU A 151 -8.06 -8.04 23.63
C LEU A 151 -9.36 -8.40 22.91
N TYR A 152 -9.47 -8.14 21.61
CA TYR A 152 -10.72 -8.27 20.88
C TYR A 152 -10.57 -9.21 19.69
N ASP A 153 -11.68 -9.85 19.34
CA ASP A 153 -11.80 -10.69 18.17
C ASP A 153 -12.02 -9.79 16.93
N ILE A 154 -10.91 -9.23 16.41
CA ILE A 154 -10.83 -8.37 15.23
C ILE A 154 -10.38 -9.23 14.07
N ASP A 155 -11.12 -9.25 12.95
CA ASP A 155 -10.70 -9.97 11.74
C ASP A 155 -9.60 -9.22 10.98
N ALA A 156 -9.72 -7.88 10.88
CA ALA A 156 -8.70 -7.04 10.26
C ALA A 156 -8.49 -5.73 11.01
N LEU A 157 -7.23 -5.44 11.37
CA LEU A 157 -6.79 -4.14 11.86
C LEU A 157 -5.84 -3.51 10.83
N ILE A 158 -6.31 -2.48 10.11
CA ILE A 158 -5.59 -1.86 9.01
C ILE A 158 -5.04 -0.50 9.45
N ILE A 159 -3.73 -0.33 9.35
CA ILE A 159 -3.00 0.79 9.96
C ILE A 159 -2.18 1.53 8.91
N GLU A 160 -2.41 2.82 8.71
CA GLU A 160 -1.48 3.67 7.97
C GLU A 160 -0.31 4.05 8.87
N SER A 161 0.89 3.49 8.62
CA SER A 161 2.03 3.53 9.53
C SER A 161 3.04 4.65 9.26
N ASP A 162 2.84 5.43 8.19
CA ASP A 162 3.68 6.58 7.87
C ASP A 162 2.95 7.66 7.06
N GLY A 163 3.45 8.91 7.11
CA GLY A 163 2.93 10.03 6.33
C GLY A 163 3.70 10.23 5.01
N ALA A 164 3.01 10.67 3.95
CA ALA A 164 3.62 11.01 2.65
C ALA A 164 3.30 12.45 2.18
N SER A 165 2.52 13.20 2.96
CA SER A 165 2.12 14.59 2.65
C SER A 165 1.56 14.77 1.23
N GLY A 166 0.82 13.77 0.72
CA GLY A 166 0.22 13.80 -0.62
C GLY A 166 1.18 13.55 -1.79
N ARG A 167 2.48 13.33 -1.54
CA ARG A 167 3.46 13.05 -2.60
C ARG A 167 3.32 11.61 -3.11
N PRO A 168 3.62 11.36 -4.39
CA PRO A 168 3.57 10.01 -4.96
C PRO A 168 4.72 9.11 -4.49
N VAL A 169 5.86 9.67 -4.07
CA VAL A 169 7.05 8.94 -3.65
C VAL A 169 7.53 9.42 -2.29
N LYS A 170 8.09 8.53 -1.50
CA LYS A 170 8.71 8.86 -0.20
C LYS A 170 9.81 7.89 0.19
N ALA A 171 10.69 8.34 1.10
CA ALA A 171 11.45 7.47 2.00
C ALA A 171 10.99 7.68 3.46
N PRO A 172 11.07 6.67 4.33
CA PRO A 172 10.75 6.82 5.74
C PRO A 172 11.66 7.85 6.43
N ARG A 173 11.09 8.63 7.35
CA ARG A 173 11.89 9.47 8.27
C ARG A 173 12.58 8.62 9.32
N GLU A 174 13.45 9.26 10.10
CA GLU A 174 13.87 8.69 11.36
C GLU A 174 12.65 8.45 12.24
N GLY A 175 12.55 7.25 12.87
CA GLY A 175 11.37 6.83 13.62
C GLY A 175 10.14 6.43 12.77
N GLU A 176 10.22 6.46 11.45
CA GLU A 176 9.18 5.94 10.55
C GLU A 176 9.68 4.73 9.75
N PRO A 177 8.76 3.88 9.29
CA PRO A 177 7.34 3.79 9.66
C PRO A 177 7.14 3.34 11.11
N VAL A 178 5.99 3.72 11.72
CA VAL A 178 5.62 3.33 13.09
C VAL A 178 4.70 2.12 13.02
N ILE A 179 5.31 0.93 12.99
CA ILE A 179 4.63 -0.35 12.78
C ILE A 179 4.40 -1.04 14.14
N PRO A 180 3.15 -1.43 14.51
CA PRO A 180 2.90 -2.22 15.70
C PRO A 180 3.59 -3.59 15.67
N SER A 181 3.98 -4.10 16.81
CA SER A 181 4.76 -5.34 16.95
C SER A 181 3.97 -6.61 16.53
N SER A 182 2.65 -6.57 16.68
CA SER A 182 1.74 -7.66 16.28
C SER A 182 1.37 -7.63 14.78
N THR A 183 1.95 -6.74 13.99
CA THR A 183 1.68 -6.67 12.54
C THR A 183 2.03 -8.00 11.86
N THR A 184 1.07 -8.56 11.12
CA THR A 184 1.20 -9.84 10.42
C THR A 184 1.47 -9.68 8.92
N LEU A 185 1.09 -8.53 8.35
CA LEU A 185 1.32 -8.18 6.95
C LEU A 185 1.73 -6.70 6.83
N VAL A 186 2.88 -6.44 6.21
CA VAL A 186 3.28 -5.08 5.82
C VAL A 186 3.10 -4.92 4.33
N VAL A 187 2.35 -3.89 3.92
CA VAL A 187 2.12 -3.56 2.50
C VAL A 187 2.76 -2.22 2.17
N ALA A 188 3.82 -2.25 1.38
CA ALA A 188 4.43 -1.03 0.85
C ALA A 188 3.67 -0.57 -0.40
N VAL A 189 3.13 0.64 -0.35
CA VAL A 189 2.34 1.24 -1.44
C VAL A 189 3.18 2.27 -2.18
N LEU A 190 3.24 2.21 -3.51
CA LEU A 190 3.83 3.25 -4.35
C LEU A 190 2.91 3.61 -5.52
N GLY A 191 2.82 4.92 -5.79
CA GLY A 191 2.14 5.44 -6.98
C GLY A 191 3.09 5.47 -8.18
N LEU A 192 2.72 4.79 -9.26
CA LEU A 192 3.51 4.77 -10.51
C LEU A 192 3.63 6.13 -11.19
N ASP A 193 2.76 7.08 -10.84
CA ASP A 193 2.83 8.47 -11.29
C ASP A 193 4.06 9.24 -10.77
N GLY A 194 4.83 8.65 -9.85
CA GLY A 194 6.13 9.16 -9.43
C GLY A 194 7.27 8.85 -10.42
N VAL A 195 7.16 7.77 -11.21
CA VAL A 195 8.18 7.37 -12.17
C VAL A 195 8.28 8.36 -13.34
N GLY A 196 9.49 8.84 -13.60
CA GLY A 196 9.78 9.84 -14.63
C GLY A 196 9.61 11.29 -14.18
N LYS A 197 9.11 11.54 -12.95
CA LYS A 197 9.11 12.87 -12.34
C LYS A 197 10.48 13.20 -11.75
N GLU A 198 10.75 14.48 -11.59
CA GLU A 198 11.97 14.95 -10.93
C GLU A 198 11.96 14.61 -9.44
N LEU A 199 13.12 14.22 -8.93
CA LEU A 199 13.38 14.02 -7.50
C LEU A 199 13.48 15.38 -6.81
N ASN A 200 12.35 15.97 -6.43
CA ASN A 200 12.24 17.24 -5.77
C ASN A 200 11.08 17.27 -4.75
N ASP A 201 10.96 18.32 -3.95
CA ASP A 201 9.96 18.46 -2.89
C ASP A 201 8.51 18.48 -3.38
N GLN A 202 8.25 18.75 -4.65
CA GLN A 202 6.90 18.69 -5.21
C GLN A 202 6.44 17.25 -5.41
N ASN A 203 7.34 16.35 -5.77
CA ASN A 203 7.05 14.96 -6.13
C ASN A 203 7.40 13.96 -5.02
N VAL A 204 8.31 14.32 -4.12
CA VAL A 204 8.92 13.39 -3.17
C VAL A 204 8.84 13.92 -1.75
N PHE A 205 8.47 13.06 -0.82
CA PHE A 205 8.60 13.35 0.60
C PHE A 205 9.91 12.78 1.13
N GLN A 206 10.75 13.64 1.75
CA GLN A 206 12.11 13.33 2.19
C GLN A 206 13.09 13.12 1.01
N VAL A 207 13.23 14.14 0.16
CA VAL A 207 14.05 14.14 -1.07
C VAL A 207 15.45 13.61 -0.83
N GLY A 208 16.20 14.20 0.11
CA GLY A 208 17.58 13.78 0.43
C GLY A 208 17.68 12.31 0.87
N ARG A 209 16.67 11.78 1.59
CA ARG A 209 16.64 10.36 1.96
C ARG A 209 16.36 9.47 0.76
N VAL A 210 15.43 9.85 -0.12
CA VAL A 210 15.19 9.12 -1.38
C VAL A 210 16.46 9.11 -2.23
N SER A 211 17.11 10.27 -2.40
CA SER A 211 18.39 10.38 -3.12
C SER A 211 19.44 9.42 -2.54
N ASN A 212 19.63 9.42 -1.23
CA ASN A 212 20.61 8.55 -0.55
C ASN A 212 20.30 7.06 -0.72
N LEU A 213 19.03 6.65 -0.63
CA LEU A 213 18.63 5.24 -0.74
C LEU A 213 18.66 4.71 -2.17
N THR A 214 18.43 5.58 -3.15
CA THR A 214 18.30 5.19 -4.56
C THR A 214 19.53 5.50 -5.39
N GLY A 215 20.41 6.38 -4.91
CA GLY A 215 21.54 6.92 -5.67
C GLY A 215 21.15 7.91 -6.77
N ILE A 216 19.87 8.30 -6.85
CA ILE A 216 19.39 9.28 -7.84
C ILE A 216 19.68 10.69 -7.29
N PRO A 217 20.43 11.55 -8.02
CA PRO A 217 20.64 12.93 -7.61
C PRO A 217 19.32 13.72 -7.55
N GLU A 218 19.27 14.71 -6.65
CA GLU A 218 18.16 15.66 -6.60
C GLU A 218 18.05 16.41 -7.94
N GLY A 219 16.83 16.63 -8.44
CA GLY A 219 16.54 17.20 -9.75
C GLY A 219 16.50 16.19 -10.90
N GLU A 220 17.10 15.02 -10.76
CA GLU A 220 17.06 13.97 -11.77
C GLU A 220 15.74 13.18 -11.76
N LYS A 221 15.47 12.46 -12.84
CA LYS A 221 14.22 11.69 -12.98
C LYS A 221 14.24 10.43 -12.13
N ILE A 222 13.15 10.22 -11.41
CA ILE A 222 12.91 8.99 -10.65
C ILE A 222 12.72 7.82 -11.62
N THR A 223 13.55 6.78 -11.47
CA THR A 223 13.55 5.58 -12.32
C THR A 223 12.78 4.44 -11.67
N GLU A 224 12.40 3.43 -12.47
CA GLU A 224 11.80 2.20 -11.96
C GLU A 224 12.77 1.41 -11.06
N GLU A 225 14.06 1.49 -11.36
CA GLU A 225 15.10 0.90 -10.52
C GLU A 225 15.18 1.59 -9.15
N GLY A 226 15.17 2.93 -9.11
CA GLY A 226 15.09 3.69 -7.87
C GLY A 226 13.83 3.37 -7.04
N MET A 227 12.68 3.21 -7.70
CA MET A 227 11.44 2.78 -7.02
C MET A 227 11.58 1.37 -6.41
N ALA A 228 12.24 0.43 -7.12
CA ALA A 228 12.51 -0.89 -6.59
C ALA A 228 13.47 -0.84 -5.38
N LEU A 229 14.51 0.01 -5.45
CA LEU A 229 15.44 0.20 -4.33
C LEU A 229 14.74 0.68 -3.06
N LEU A 230 13.75 1.57 -3.15
CA LEU A 230 12.95 1.99 -1.99
C LEU A 230 12.21 0.82 -1.31
N MET A 231 11.87 -0.24 -2.06
CA MET A 231 11.21 -1.43 -1.52
C MET A 231 12.19 -2.41 -0.87
N ILE A 232 13.39 -2.56 -1.44
CA ILE A 232 14.32 -3.62 -1.03
C ILE A 232 15.41 -3.14 -0.07
N HIS A 233 15.62 -1.81 0.04
CA HIS A 233 16.65 -1.27 0.94
C HIS A 233 16.23 -1.46 2.41
N PRO A 234 17.14 -1.86 3.34
CA PRO A 234 16.82 -2.04 4.76
C PRO A 234 16.22 -0.79 5.43
N GLU A 235 16.65 0.41 5.03
CA GLU A 235 16.12 1.70 5.48
C GLU A 235 14.95 2.20 4.58
N GLY A 236 14.44 1.36 3.70
CA GLY A 236 13.35 1.66 2.77
C GLY A 236 11.97 1.46 3.38
N LEU A 237 10.98 1.15 2.54
CA LEU A 237 9.57 1.16 2.94
C LEU A 237 9.17 0.03 3.90
N PHE A 238 9.97 -1.01 4.02
CA PHE A 238 9.77 -2.10 4.98
C PHE A 238 10.62 -1.97 6.26
N LYS A 239 11.28 -0.83 6.45
CA LYS A 239 12.05 -0.56 7.67
C LYS A 239 11.19 -0.81 8.91
N GLY A 240 11.74 -1.54 9.89
CA GLY A 240 11.05 -1.83 11.15
C GLY A 240 9.88 -2.82 11.04
N ALA A 241 9.66 -3.46 9.89
CA ALA A 241 8.70 -4.54 9.77
C ALA A 241 9.07 -5.69 10.72
N PRO A 242 8.12 -6.23 11.51
CA PRO A 242 8.38 -7.40 12.34
C PRO A 242 8.91 -8.57 11.51
N ASN A 243 9.92 -9.30 12.01
CA ASN A 243 10.52 -10.43 11.30
C ASN A 243 9.52 -11.56 10.95
N SER A 244 8.43 -11.67 11.71
CA SER A 244 7.35 -12.63 11.50
C SER A 244 6.31 -12.15 10.51
N SER A 245 6.34 -10.89 10.11
CA SER A 245 5.36 -10.35 9.16
C SER A 245 5.67 -10.76 7.73
N ARG A 246 4.61 -10.97 6.96
CA ARG A 246 4.68 -11.11 5.51
C ARG A 246 4.84 -9.74 4.86
N LEU A 247 5.53 -9.69 3.72
CA LEU A 247 5.77 -8.44 2.99
C LEU A 247 5.11 -8.51 1.62
N ALA A 248 4.35 -7.46 1.28
CA ALA A 248 3.74 -7.30 -0.04
C ALA A 248 3.95 -5.88 -0.58
N VAL A 249 3.97 -5.73 -1.89
CA VAL A 249 4.06 -4.45 -2.57
C VAL A 249 2.77 -4.19 -3.33
N PHE A 250 2.24 -2.98 -3.23
CA PHE A 250 1.11 -2.52 -4.02
C PHE A 250 1.54 -1.35 -4.93
N LEU A 251 1.71 -1.63 -6.23
CA LEU A 251 2.02 -0.65 -7.25
C LEU A 251 0.71 -0.07 -7.80
N ASN A 252 0.35 1.12 -7.32
CA ASN A 252 -0.92 1.77 -7.64
C ASN A 252 -0.82 2.66 -8.88
N LYS A 253 -1.95 2.94 -9.51
CA LYS A 253 -2.11 3.82 -10.67
C LYS A 253 -1.52 3.22 -11.95
N VAL A 254 -1.72 1.90 -12.16
CA VAL A 254 -1.28 1.24 -13.42
C VAL A 254 -2.07 1.71 -14.66
N GLU A 255 -3.15 2.44 -14.47
CA GLU A 255 -3.98 3.04 -15.52
C GLU A 255 -3.32 4.25 -16.23
N ILE A 256 -2.19 4.76 -15.71
CA ILE A 256 -1.45 5.83 -16.38
C ILE A 256 -0.73 5.32 -17.63
N PRO A 257 -0.33 6.20 -18.58
CA PRO A 257 0.47 5.79 -19.73
C PRO A 257 1.71 4.98 -19.32
N ASP A 258 1.91 3.83 -19.96
CA ASP A 258 2.98 2.86 -19.66
C ASP A 258 2.99 2.30 -18.23
N GLY A 259 1.90 2.49 -17.47
CA GLY A 259 1.84 2.12 -16.06
C GLY A 259 2.08 0.64 -15.81
N VAL A 260 1.49 -0.25 -16.63
CA VAL A 260 1.74 -1.70 -16.55
C VAL A 260 3.20 -2.04 -16.87
N ALA A 261 3.80 -1.40 -17.89
CA ALA A 261 5.20 -1.63 -18.27
C ALA A 261 6.16 -1.19 -17.14
N LYS A 262 5.92 0.00 -16.55
CA LYS A 262 6.66 0.51 -15.40
C LYS A 262 6.55 -0.45 -14.20
N ALA A 263 5.33 -0.92 -13.90
CA ALA A 263 5.10 -1.86 -12.80
C ALA A 263 5.84 -3.19 -12.99
N ILE A 264 5.81 -3.75 -14.19
CA ILE A 264 6.55 -4.99 -14.52
C ILE A 264 8.06 -4.78 -14.37
N LYS A 265 8.60 -3.62 -14.79
CA LYS A 265 10.03 -3.31 -14.64
C LYS A 265 10.43 -3.17 -13.17
N ILE A 266 9.64 -2.47 -12.35
CA ILE A 266 9.85 -2.39 -10.90
C ILE A 266 9.81 -3.78 -10.27
N THR A 267 8.79 -4.58 -10.60
CA THR A 267 8.62 -5.95 -10.06
C THR A 267 9.82 -6.84 -10.38
N ARG A 268 10.33 -6.76 -11.61
CA ARG A 268 11.54 -7.47 -12.00
C ARG A 268 12.73 -7.08 -11.11
N ASN A 269 12.99 -5.76 -10.99
CA ASN A 269 14.10 -5.26 -10.19
C ASN A 269 14.01 -5.68 -8.72
N ILE A 270 12.79 -5.80 -8.17
CA ILE A 270 12.55 -6.32 -6.82
C ILE A 270 12.96 -7.81 -6.76
N PHE A 271 12.47 -8.65 -7.65
CA PHE A 271 12.68 -10.11 -7.59
C PHE A 271 14.06 -10.57 -8.09
N GLU A 272 14.81 -9.72 -8.79
CA GLU A 272 16.22 -9.96 -9.10
C GLU A 272 17.13 -10.01 -7.85
N LYS A 273 16.69 -9.41 -6.75
CA LYS A 273 17.38 -9.45 -5.46
C LYS A 273 16.90 -10.65 -4.64
N LYS A 274 17.70 -11.72 -4.59
CA LYS A 274 17.33 -13.00 -3.95
C LYS A 274 17.08 -12.94 -2.44
N ASP A 275 17.57 -11.90 -1.77
CA ASP A 275 17.51 -11.79 -0.30
C ASP A 275 16.22 -11.10 0.20
N VAL A 276 15.32 -10.70 -0.70
CA VAL A 276 14.11 -9.96 -0.34
C VAL A 276 12.94 -10.92 -0.11
N LYS A 277 12.37 -10.87 1.11
CA LYS A 277 11.22 -11.71 1.52
C LYS A 277 9.86 -11.16 1.06
N ILE A 278 9.79 -10.45 -0.08
CA ILE A 278 8.53 -9.95 -0.63
C ILE A 278 7.79 -11.12 -1.30
N GLU A 279 6.63 -11.49 -0.74
CA GLU A 279 5.85 -12.64 -1.22
C GLU A 279 5.11 -12.36 -2.51
N ARG A 280 4.72 -11.10 -2.73
CA ARG A 280 3.93 -10.70 -3.90
C ARG A 280 4.02 -9.22 -4.21
N VAL A 281 3.85 -8.90 -5.47
CA VAL A 281 3.66 -7.54 -5.98
C VAL A 281 2.30 -7.47 -6.65
N ILE A 282 1.46 -6.57 -6.19
CA ILE A 282 0.11 -6.31 -6.71
C ILE A 282 0.18 -5.10 -7.63
N LEU A 283 -0.28 -5.25 -8.85
CA LEU A 283 -0.50 -4.18 -9.81
C LEU A 283 -1.96 -3.72 -9.66
N GLY A 284 -2.16 -2.45 -9.31
CA GLY A 284 -3.47 -1.96 -8.96
C GLY A 284 -3.81 -0.56 -9.45
N GLN A 285 -5.10 -0.28 -9.42
CA GLN A 285 -5.75 0.98 -9.81
C GLN A 285 -6.88 1.29 -8.82
N LEU A 286 -6.51 1.75 -7.62
CA LEU A 286 -7.43 1.86 -6.48
C LEU A 286 -8.66 2.74 -6.71
N LYS A 287 -8.70 3.60 -7.71
CA LYS A 287 -9.86 4.43 -8.04
C LYS A 287 -10.81 3.78 -9.05
N SER A 288 -10.47 2.62 -9.60
CA SER A 288 -11.32 1.86 -10.52
C SER A 288 -12.27 0.92 -9.78
N GLU A 289 -13.36 0.49 -10.40
CA GLU A 289 -14.25 -0.57 -9.88
C GLU A 289 -13.47 -1.86 -9.65
N SER A 290 -12.59 -2.23 -10.58
CA SER A 290 -11.67 -3.37 -10.45
C SER A 290 -10.29 -2.89 -9.97
N PRO A 291 -10.02 -2.89 -8.65
CA PRO A 291 -8.81 -2.28 -8.09
C PRO A 291 -7.54 -3.09 -8.35
N VAL A 292 -7.66 -4.37 -8.65
CA VAL A 292 -6.53 -5.29 -8.88
C VAL A 292 -6.44 -5.64 -10.37
N VAL A 293 -5.28 -5.42 -10.97
CA VAL A 293 -5.00 -5.74 -12.37
C VAL A 293 -4.24 -7.06 -12.47
N GLU A 294 -3.21 -7.26 -11.65
CA GLU A 294 -2.43 -8.50 -11.63
C GLU A 294 -1.75 -8.69 -10.26
N VAL A 295 -1.44 -9.95 -9.94
CA VAL A 295 -0.62 -10.34 -8.79
C VAL A 295 0.56 -11.17 -9.29
N ILE A 296 1.78 -10.73 -8.97
CA ILE A 296 3.02 -11.38 -9.38
C ILE A 296 3.73 -11.88 -8.12
N SER A 297 4.08 -13.15 -8.11
CA SER A 297 4.90 -13.78 -7.05
C SER A 297 6.26 -14.18 -7.62
N PRO A 298 7.32 -14.34 -6.77
CA PRO A 298 8.67 -14.76 -7.19
C PRO A 298 8.70 -16.04 -8.02
#